data_ea56484cd59cf3bc8fb45d346e1bb096
#
_entry.id   ea56484cd59cf3bc8fb45d346e1bb096
#
_cell.length_a   1.000
_cell.length_b   1.000
_cell.length_c   1.000
_cell.angle_alpha   90.00
_cell.angle_beta   90.00
_cell.angle_gamma   90.00
#
_symmetry.space_group_name_H-M   'P 1'
#
loop_
_entity.id
_entity.type
_entity.pdbx_description
1 polymer ?
#
loop_
_entity_poly.entity_id
_entity_poly.type
_entity_poly.pdbx_seq_one_letter_code
_entity_poly.pdbx_strand_id
1 'polypeptide(L)'
;SQRISHENLRLRDAQWLGGFERWFAEQAGMALPPGQPAPPPMFTPYNLRGTTLKNRIVVSPMAQYSAVDGVPSDYHLVHLGARAMGGAGLVFAEMACVSAEGRITPGCPGLYTPEQQAGWARIAEWIHTHTDAKLALQIGHAGAKASTCVPWQGGGIDQPLPSGNWPLLAASSYQYIEGVSQSAK
;
A
#
# COMPACT_ATOMS: atom_id res chain seq x y z
N SER A 1 -15.58 20.58 18.70
CA SER A 1 -15.64 19.22 19.27
C SER A 1 -14.22 18.71 19.46
N GLN A 2 -13.86 18.32 20.69
CA GLN A 2 -12.57 17.68 20.94
C GLN A 2 -12.52 16.35 20.18
N ARG A 3 -11.48 16.14 19.39
CA ARG A 3 -11.27 14.85 18.73
C ARG A 3 -11.12 13.76 19.79
N ILE A 4 -11.79 12.63 19.58
CA ILE A 4 -11.57 11.44 20.41
C ILE A 4 -10.18 10.89 20.04
N SER A 5 -9.29 10.85 21.04
CA SER A 5 -7.95 10.27 20.91
C SER A 5 -7.74 9.29 22.06
N HIS A 6 -6.72 8.44 21.94
CA HIS A 6 -6.34 7.53 23.03
C HIS A 6 -6.10 8.28 24.36
N GLU A 7 -5.38 9.39 24.29
CA GLU A 7 -5.11 10.21 25.48
C GLU A 7 -6.41 10.81 26.09
N ASN A 8 -7.32 11.29 25.24
CA ASN A 8 -8.63 11.79 25.72
C ASN A 8 -9.47 10.71 26.39
N LEU A 9 -9.44 9.48 25.87
CA LEU A 9 -10.11 8.35 26.53
C LEU A 9 -9.50 8.05 27.88
N ARG A 10 -8.15 8.05 27.96
CA ARG A 10 -7.41 7.83 29.21
C ARG A 10 -7.73 8.88 30.28
N LEU A 11 -7.89 10.13 29.89
CA LEU A 11 -8.30 11.22 30.79
C LEU A 11 -9.74 11.07 31.27
N ARG A 12 -10.62 10.43 30.50
CA ARG A 12 -12.04 10.24 30.83
C ARG A 12 -12.27 9.03 31.74
N ASP A 13 -11.66 7.91 31.40
CA ASP A 13 -11.80 6.64 32.12
C ASP A 13 -10.52 5.80 31.97
N ALA A 14 -9.55 6.08 32.83
CA ALA A 14 -8.27 5.39 32.79
C ALA A 14 -8.38 3.91 33.20
N GLN A 15 -9.33 3.55 34.07
CA GLN A 15 -9.52 2.19 34.52
C GLN A 15 -10.11 1.32 33.41
N TRP A 16 -11.18 1.80 32.77
CA TRP A 16 -11.77 1.12 31.62
C TRP A 16 -10.77 0.94 30.48
N LEU A 17 -10.07 2.01 30.11
CA LEU A 17 -9.10 1.97 29.03
C LEU A 17 -7.97 0.99 29.32
N GLY A 18 -7.41 1.00 30.53
CA GLY A 18 -6.36 0.06 30.93
C GLY A 18 -6.84 -1.40 30.91
N GLY A 19 -8.08 -1.66 31.30
CA GLY A 19 -8.70 -2.99 31.17
C GLY A 19 -8.88 -3.42 29.71
N PHE A 20 -9.34 -2.52 28.85
CA PHE A 20 -9.54 -2.77 27.42
C PHE A 20 -8.20 -3.02 26.71
N GLU A 21 -7.19 -2.22 26.98
CA GLU A 21 -5.85 -2.40 26.41
C GLU A 21 -5.23 -3.74 26.82
N ARG A 22 -5.37 -4.11 28.09
CA ARG A 22 -4.90 -5.40 28.60
C ARG A 22 -5.61 -6.56 27.92
N TRP A 23 -6.92 -6.51 27.86
CA TRP A 23 -7.72 -7.52 27.15
C TRP A 23 -7.25 -7.67 25.68
N PHE A 24 -7.02 -6.56 24.98
CA PHE A 24 -6.57 -6.57 23.60
C PHE A 24 -5.18 -7.20 23.46
N ALA A 25 -4.25 -6.90 24.36
CA ALA A 25 -2.92 -7.48 24.39
C ALA A 25 -2.97 -9.00 24.64
N GLU A 26 -3.80 -9.44 25.58
CA GLU A 26 -4.01 -10.87 25.87
C GLU A 26 -4.60 -11.61 24.66
N GLN A 27 -5.62 -11.04 24.00
CA GLN A 27 -6.17 -11.61 22.77
C GLN A 27 -5.14 -11.66 21.62
N ALA A 28 -4.16 -10.77 21.61
CA ALA A 28 -3.05 -10.76 20.67
C ALA A 28 -1.90 -11.73 21.08
N GLY A 29 -2.05 -12.45 22.20
CA GLY A 29 -1.03 -13.39 22.70
C GLY A 29 0.20 -12.73 23.31
N MET A 30 0.10 -11.45 23.73
CA MET A 30 1.20 -10.76 24.39
C MET A 30 1.30 -11.15 25.86
N ALA A 31 2.50 -11.60 26.27
CA ALA A 31 2.83 -11.79 27.68
C ALA A 31 3.18 -10.43 28.31
N LEU A 32 2.30 -9.90 29.15
CA LEU A 32 2.54 -8.64 29.88
C LEU A 32 3.03 -8.97 31.31
N PRO A 33 4.18 -8.45 31.76
CA PRO A 33 4.61 -8.55 33.14
C PRO A 33 3.57 -7.95 34.10
N PRO A 34 3.45 -8.48 35.32
CA PRO A 34 2.57 -7.92 36.34
C PRO A 34 2.83 -6.43 36.59
N GLY A 35 1.79 -5.61 36.61
CA GLY A 35 1.87 -4.17 36.83
C GLY A 35 2.33 -3.33 35.64
N GLN A 36 2.75 -3.94 34.52
CA GLN A 36 3.09 -3.20 33.31
C GLN A 36 1.81 -2.78 32.57
N PRO A 37 1.68 -1.50 32.14
CA PRO A 37 0.58 -1.08 31.31
C PRO A 37 0.64 -1.77 29.94
N ALA A 38 -0.52 -2.14 29.40
CA ALA A 38 -0.62 -2.66 28.06
C ALA A 38 -0.45 -1.54 27.02
N PRO A 39 0.09 -1.83 25.84
CA PRO A 39 0.14 -0.85 24.77
C PRO A 39 -1.27 -0.57 24.20
N PRO A 40 -1.48 0.59 23.58
CA PRO A 40 -2.69 0.83 22.78
C PRO A 40 -2.92 -0.29 21.75
N PRO A 41 -4.18 -0.65 21.46
CA PRO A 41 -4.52 -1.78 20.56
C PRO A 41 -3.78 -1.77 19.22
N MET A 42 -3.55 -0.59 18.64
CA MET A 42 -2.85 -0.43 17.36
C MET A 42 -1.40 -0.95 17.40
N PHE A 43 -0.78 -1.04 18.57
CA PHE A 43 0.58 -1.54 18.75
C PHE A 43 0.63 -3.01 19.18
N THR A 44 -0.51 -3.70 19.26
CA THR A 44 -0.55 -5.13 19.50
C THR A 44 -0.32 -5.94 18.24
N PRO A 45 0.31 -7.11 18.29
CA PRO A 45 0.46 -7.99 17.15
C PRO A 45 -0.89 -8.38 16.52
N TYR A 46 -0.85 -8.70 15.23
CA TYR A 46 -2.01 -9.19 14.51
C TYR A 46 -1.65 -10.39 13.63
N ASN A 47 -2.36 -11.49 13.83
CA ASN A 47 -2.19 -12.69 13.04
C ASN A 47 -3.16 -12.67 11.86
N LEU A 48 -2.62 -12.63 10.65
CA LEU A 48 -3.37 -12.73 9.41
C LEU A 48 -3.01 -14.06 8.74
N ARG A 49 -3.83 -15.08 8.99
CA ARG A 49 -3.56 -16.45 8.56
C ARG A 49 -2.15 -16.92 9.01
N GLY A 50 -1.26 -17.26 8.08
CA GLY A 50 0.12 -17.66 8.36
C GLY A 50 1.13 -16.54 8.58
N THR A 51 0.70 -15.28 8.62
CA THR A 51 1.57 -14.12 8.76
C THR A 51 1.26 -13.35 10.03
N THR A 52 2.29 -13.12 10.87
CA THR A 52 2.18 -12.26 12.04
C THR A 52 2.71 -10.87 11.72
N LEU A 53 1.88 -9.86 11.91
CA LEU A 53 2.26 -8.44 11.87
C LEU A 53 2.65 -7.99 13.27
N LYS A 54 3.75 -7.25 13.41
CA LYS A 54 4.23 -6.75 14.73
C LYS A 54 3.27 -5.76 15.40
N ASN A 55 2.44 -5.10 14.61
CA ASN A 55 1.40 -4.19 15.05
C ASN A 55 0.30 -4.07 13.97
N ARG A 56 -0.76 -3.29 14.26
CA ARG A 56 -1.93 -3.13 13.38
C ARG A 56 -1.86 -1.88 12.50
N ILE A 57 -0.67 -1.28 12.36
CA ILE A 57 -0.47 -0.11 11.49
C ILE A 57 -0.15 -0.62 10.10
N VAL A 58 -1.04 -0.30 9.16
CA VAL A 58 -0.94 -0.69 7.75
C VAL A 58 -0.82 0.56 6.89
N VAL A 59 0.23 0.60 6.07
CA VAL A 59 0.35 1.63 5.03
C VAL A 59 -0.37 1.13 3.78
N SER A 60 -1.43 1.83 3.40
CA SER A 60 -2.23 1.50 2.21
C SER A 60 -1.44 1.69 0.90
N PRO A 61 -1.76 0.95 -0.17
CA PRO A 61 -1.15 1.15 -1.47
C PRO A 61 -1.49 2.55 -2.03
N MET A 62 -0.48 3.24 -2.52
CA MET A 62 -0.61 4.60 -3.09
C MET A 62 0.27 4.71 -4.32
N ALA A 63 -0.34 4.93 -5.49
CA ALA A 63 0.38 5.06 -6.75
C ALA A 63 1.39 6.21 -6.71
N GLN A 64 2.62 5.91 -7.08
CA GLN A 64 3.74 6.87 -7.13
C GLN A 64 4.08 7.26 -8.57
N TYR A 65 3.69 6.43 -9.54
CA TYR A 65 3.98 6.63 -10.98
C TYR A 65 5.46 6.95 -11.27
N SER A 66 6.37 6.30 -10.55
CA SER A 66 7.82 6.57 -10.58
C SER A 66 8.66 5.41 -11.11
N ALA A 67 8.01 4.40 -11.70
CA ALA A 67 8.69 3.30 -12.36
C ALA A 67 9.16 3.71 -13.77
N VAL A 68 10.23 3.08 -14.22
CA VAL A 68 10.73 3.20 -15.60
C VAL A 68 10.59 1.83 -16.24
N ASP A 69 9.86 1.76 -17.36
CA ASP A 69 9.55 0.50 -18.05
C ASP A 69 8.93 -0.58 -17.13
N GLY A 70 8.15 -0.11 -16.15
CA GLY A 70 7.53 -0.97 -15.16
C GLY A 70 8.47 -1.49 -14.06
N VAL A 71 9.75 -1.15 -14.10
CA VAL A 71 10.74 -1.60 -13.10
C VAL A 71 10.72 -0.67 -11.89
N PRO A 72 10.48 -1.19 -10.67
CA PRO A 72 10.61 -0.40 -9.46
C PRO A 72 12.07 -0.02 -9.20
N SER A 73 12.28 1.24 -8.81
CA SER A 73 13.60 1.86 -8.67
C SER A 73 13.98 2.12 -7.20
N ASP A 74 15.09 2.81 -6.98
CA ASP A 74 15.49 3.30 -5.66
C ASP A 74 14.46 4.25 -5.04
N TYR A 75 13.68 4.95 -5.86
CA TYR A 75 12.54 5.73 -5.36
C TYR A 75 11.57 4.86 -4.55
N HIS A 76 11.22 3.69 -5.07
CA HIS A 76 10.33 2.75 -4.41
C HIS A 76 10.96 2.15 -3.14
N LEU A 77 12.27 1.86 -3.18
CA LEU A 77 13.00 1.41 -2.00
C LEU A 77 12.97 2.45 -0.88
N VAL A 78 13.28 3.71 -1.19
CA VAL A 78 13.26 4.80 -0.20
C VAL A 78 11.84 5.05 0.30
N HIS A 79 10.86 5.08 -0.60
CA HIS A 79 9.45 5.31 -0.26
C HIS A 79 8.91 4.23 0.69
N LEU A 80 9.04 2.96 0.33
CA LEU A 80 8.51 1.83 1.12
C LEU A 80 9.37 1.57 2.36
N GLY A 81 10.69 1.64 2.22
CA GLY A 81 11.65 1.46 3.31
C GLY A 81 11.46 2.47 4.43
N ALA A 82 11.24 3.74 4.11
CA ALA A 82 10.99 4.78 5.12
C ALA A 82 9.73 4.47 5.95
N ARG A 83 8.66 3.95 5.37
CA ARG A 83 7.44 3.54 6.09
C ARG A 83 7.69 2.32 6.97
N ALA A 84 8.42 1.34 6.45
CA ALA A 84 8.80 0.15 7.19
C ALA A 84 9.68 0.50 8.41
N MET A 85 10.70 1.35 8.22
CA MET A 85 11.56 1.89 9.29
C MET A 85 10.77 2.77 10.27
N GLY A 86 9.74 3.48 9.80
CA GLY A 86 8.83 4.28 10.62
C GLY A 86 7.93 3.47 11.54
N GLY A 87 8.00 2.13 11.50
CA GLY A 87 7.36 1.26 12.47
C GLY A 87 6.05 0.61 12.01
N ALA A 88 5.63 0.76 10.76
CA ALA A 88 4.46 0.06 10.24
C ALA A 88 4.62 -1.47 10.36
N GLY A 89 3.52 -2.17 10.69
CA GLY A 89 3.49 -3.63 10.72
C GLY A 89 3.39 -4.24 9.31
N LEU A 90 2.68 -3.54 8.42
CA LEU A 90 2.52 -3.93 7.02
C LEU A 90 2.62 -2.70 6.13
N VAL A 91 3.39 -2.80 5.06
CA VAL A 91 3.48 -1.77 4.03
C VAL A 91 3.00 -2.37 2.71
N PHE A 92 1.98 -1.76 2.09
CA PHE A 92 1.59 -2.10 0.73
C PHE A 92 2.38 -1.25 -0.26
N ALA A 93 3.00 -1.90 -1.22
CA ALA A 93 3.46 -1.23 -2.43
C ALA A 93 2.25 -0.82 -3.30
N GLU A 94 2.46 0.16 -4.16
CA GLU A 94 1.46 0.59 -5.14
C GLU A 94 1.03 -0.54 -6.07
N MET A 95 -0.03 -0.30 -6.85
CA MET A 95 -0.51 -1.26 -7.83
C MET A 95 0.59 -1.59 -8.85
N ALA A 96 1.05 -2.83 -8.82
CA ALA A 96 1.90 -3.41 -9.85
C ALA A 96 1.01 -4.10 -10.90
N CYS A 97 1.23 -3.75 -12.15
CA CYS A 97 0.43 -4.24 -13.25
C CYS A 97 0.81 -5.67 -13.60
N VAL A 98 -0.18 -6.49 -13.94
CA VAL A 98 0.01 -7.90 -14.33
C VAL A 98 0.40 -8.08 -15.80
N SER A 99 0.31 -6.99 -16.57
CA SER A 99 0.69 -6.94 -17.99
C SER A 99 1.01 -5.50 -18.40
N ALA A 100 1.65 -5.34 -19.55
CA ALA A 100 2.07 -4.02 -20.04
C ALA A 100 0.87 -3.10 -20.35
N GLU A 101 -0.19 -3.64 -20.96
CA GLU A 101 -1.41 -2.92 -21.25
C GLU A 101 -2.26 -2.63 -20.02
N GLY A 102 -2.02 -3.35 -18.92
CA GLY A 102 -2.70 -3.14 -17.63
C GLY A 102 -2.23 -1.92 -16.86
N ARG A 103 -1.23 -1.17 -17.34
CA ARG A 103 -0.72 0.04 -16.67
C ARG A 103 -1.73 1.19 -16.76
N ILE A 104 -1.88 1.95 -15.68
CA ILE A 104 -2.65 3.20 -15.70
C ILE A 104 -1.89 4.24 -16.51
N THR A 105 -0.60 4.44 -16.17
CA THR A 105 0.30 5.41 -16.78
C THR A 105 1.62 4.73 -17.16
N PRO A 106 2.48 5.36 -17.99
CA PRO A 106 3.84 4.86 -18.27
C PRO A 106 4.68 4.66 -17.00
N GLY A 107 4.40 5.42 -15.94
CA GLY A 107 5.12 5.35 -14.66
C GLY A 107 4.64 4.27 -13.69
N CYS A 108 3.65 3.45 -14.06
CA CYS A 108 3.21 2.33 -13.21
C CYS A 108 4.24 1.21 -13.17
N PRO A 109 4.55 0.66 -11.99
CA PRO A 109 5.37 -0.55 -11.91
C PRO A 109 4.58 -1.77 -12.38
N GLY A 110 5.28 -2.81 -12.75
CA GLY A 110 4.73 -4.07 -13.20
C GLY A 110 5.28 -5.26 -12.41
N LEU A 111 4.67 -6.42 -12.65
CA LEU A 111 5.17 -7.72 -12.22
C LEU A 111 4.86 -8.75 -13.32
N TYR A 112 5.34 -8.50 -14.54
CA TYR A 112 5.13 -9.33 -15.72
C TYR A 112 6.44 -9.60 -16.50
N THR A 113 7.59 -9.10 -16.01
CA THR A 113 8.92 -9.44 -16.55
C THR A 113 9.88 -9.84 -15.44
N PRO A 114 10.96 -10.61 -15.74
CA PRO A 114 11.98 -10.96 -14.77
C PRO A 114 12.68 -9.76 -14.12
N GLU A 115 12.89 -8.68 -14.87
CA GLU A 115 13.55 -7.46 -14.39
C GLU A 115 12.69 -6.75 -13.33
N GLN A 116 11.37 -6.70 -13.54
CA GLN A 116 10.41 -6.16 -12.59
C GLN A 116 10.35 -7.01 -11.32
N GLN A 117 10.35 -8.34 -11.47
CA GLN A 117 10.44 -9.27 -10.35
C GLN A 117 11.72 -9.06 -9.54
N ALA A 118 12.87 -8.92 -10.20
CA ALA A 118 14.15 -8.67 -9.54
C ALA A 118 14.14 -7.34 -8.77
N GLY A 119 13.56 -6.29 -9.34
CA GLY A 119 13.40 -5.00 -8.68
C GLY A 119 12.57 -5.10 -7.40
N TRP A 120 11.44 -5.79 -7.45
CA TRP A 120 10.60 -6.03 -6.26
C TRP A 120 11.28 -6.93 -5.24
N ALA A 121 11.99 -7.98 -5.67
CA ALA A 121 12.75 -8.87 -4.80
C ALA A 121 13.81 -8.11 -3.99
N ARG A 122 14.57 -7.21 -4.63
CA ARG A 122 15.55 -6.35 -3.97
C ARG A 122 14.93 -5.49 -2.87
N ILE A 123 13.76 -4.87 -3.15
CA ILE A 123 13.05 -4.04 -2.18
C ILE A 123 12.56 -4.88 -1.01
N ALA A 124 11.96 -6.04 -1.28
CA ALA A 124 11.45 -6.95 -0.26
C ALA A 124 12.57 -7.47 0.63
N GLU A 125 13.68 -7.89 0.06
CA GLU A 125 14.86 -8.36 0.79
C GLU A 125 15.40 -7.27 1.73
N TRP A 126 15.54 -6.04 1.22
CA TRP A 126 16.02 -4.93 2.03
C TRP A 126 15.08 -4.65 3.23
N ILE A 127 13.77 -4.58 2.98
CA ILE A 127 12.78 -4.31 4.03
C ILE A 127 12.81 -5.43 5.09
N HIS A 128 12.82 -6.69 4.66
CA HIS A 128 12.80 -7.83 5.58
C HIS A 128 14.12 -8.01 6.34
N THR A 129 15.25 -7.55 5.77
CA THR A 129 16.55 -7.60 6.43
C THR A 129 16.70 -6.51 7.49
N HIS A 130 16.14 -5.32 7.25
CA HIS A 130 16.39 -4.16 8.09
C HIS A 130 15.21 -3.74 8.97
N THR A 131 14.05 -4.38 8.82
CA THR A 131 12.84 -4.06 9.59
C THR A 131 12.02 -5.31 9.89
N ASP A 132 11.13 -5.23 10.88
CA ASP A 132 10.13 -6.28 11.16
C ASP A 132 8.83 -6.09 10.35
N ALA A 133 8.75 -5.10 9.49
CA ALA A 133 7.58 -4.85 8.67
C ALA A 133 7.40 -5.98 7.63
N LYS A 134 6.15 -6.31 7.34
CA LYS A 134 5.82 -7.14 6.19
C LYS A 134 5.57 -6.26 4.98
N LEU A 135 5.93 -6.75 3.81
CA LEU A 135 5.65 -6.09 2.54
C LEU A 135 4.56 -6.85 1.80
N ALA A 136 3.59 -6.13 1.27
CA ALA A 136 2.57 -6.64 0.36
C ALA A 136 2.61 -5.85 -0.96
N LEU A 137 2.22 -6.50 -2.04
CA LEU A 137 2.09 -5.89 -3.36
C LEU A 137 0.61 -5.89 -3.75
N GLN A 138 0.09 -4.73 -4.12
CA GLN A 138 -1.21 -4.65 -4.77
C GLN A 138 -1.03 -4.99 -6.25
N ILE A 139 -1.60 -6.10 -6.71
CA ILE A 139 -1.58 -6.47 -8.13
C ILE A 139 -2.88 -6.08 -8.81
N GLY A 140 -2.81 -5.61 -10.06
CA GLY A 140 -4.00 -5.16 -10.76
C GLY A 140 -3.82 -4.95 -12.24
N HIS A 141 -4.95 -4.62 -12.89
CA HIS A 141 -5.05 -4.26 -14.30
C HIS A 141 -5.97 -3.05 -14.42
N ALA A 142 -5.53 -1.99 -15.09
CA ALA A 142 -6.26 -0.73 -15.15
C ALA A 142 -7.52 -0.77 -16.02
N GLY A 143 -7.62 -1.73 -16.93
CA GLY A 143 -8.79 -1.83 -17.81
C GLY A 143 -8.95 -0.60 -18.69
N ALA A 144 -10.18 -0.12 -18.81
CA ALA A 144 -10.50 1.07 -19.60
C ALA A 144 -9.91 2.38 -19.08
N LYS A 145 -9.40 2.40 -17.83
CA LYS A 145 -8.70 3.54 -17.25
C LYS A 145 -7.24 3.65 -17.70
N ALA A 146 -6.69 2.65 -18.39
CA ALA A 146 -5.28 2.59 -18.76
C ALA A 146 -4.89 3.64 -19.82
N SER A 147 -3.58 3.75 -20.09
CA SER A 147 -2.99 4.64 -21.10
C SER A 147 -3.25 6.12 -20.85
N THR A 148 -3.07 6.56 -19.60
CA THR A 148 -3.27 7.95 -19.18
C THR A 148 -1.96 8.62 -18.78
N CYS A 149 -1.97 9.96 -18.78
CA CYS A 149 -0.89 10.78 -18.27
C CYS A 149 -0.70 10.60 -16.77
N VAL A 150 0.52 10.78 -16.28
CA VAL A 150 0.72 10.97 -14.84
C VAL A 150 0.09 12.28 -14.39
N PRO A 151 -0.51 12.36 -13.18
CA PRO A 151 -1.34 13.52 -12.78
C PRO A 151 -0.65 14.88 -12.82
N TRP A 152 0.67 14.93 -12.68
CA TRP A 152 1.46 16.17 -12.67
C TRP A 152 1.92 16.65 -14.06
N GLN A 153 1.64 15.90 -15.13
CA GLN A 153 1.98 16.30 -16.51
C GLN A 153 0.93 17.20 -17.17
N GLY A 154 -0.10 17.61 -16.44
CA GLY A 154 -1.13 18.52 -16.92
C GLY A 154 -2.38 17.85 -17.44
N GLY A 155 -3.43 18.64 -17.68
CA GLY A 155 -4.70 18.17 -18.23
C GLY A 155 -5.67 17.55 -17.19
N GLY A 156 -5.23 17.28 -15.98
CA GLY A 156 -6.05 16.64 -14.94
C GLY A 156 -5.77 15.15 -14.74
N ILE A 157 -6.51 14.53 -13.83
CA ILE A 157 -6.39 13.10 -13.51
C ILE A 157 -7.02 12.28 -14.65
N ASP A 158 -6.38 11.16 -14.96
CA ASP A 158 -6.91 10.15 -15.91
C ASP A 158 -7.08 10.64 -17.36
N GLN A 159 -6.34 11.69 -17.75
CA GLN A 159 -6.34 12.17 -19.13
C GLN A 159 -5.56 11.20 -20.04
N PRO A 160 -6.09 10.85 -21.22
CA PRO A 160 -5.37 10.02 -22.18
C PRO A 160 -3.99 10.58 -22.53
N LEU A 161 -3.05 9.72 -22.82
CA LEU A 161 -1.75 10.14 -23.34
C LEU A 161 -1.94 10.90 -24.65
N PRO A 162 -1.23 12.01 -24.88
CA PRO A 162 -1.31 12.76 -26.14
C PRO A 162 -0.73 11.98 -27.31
N SER A 163 0.15 11.01 -27.04
CA SER A 163 0.77 10.11 -28.01
C SER A 163 1.28 8.84 -27.32
N GLY A 164 1.59 7.79 -28.08
CA GLY A 164 2.13 6.55 -27.52
C GLY A 164 1.10 5.72 -26.76
N ASN A 165 -0.17 5.92 -27.03
CA ASN A 165 -1.24 5.14 -26.42
C ASN A 165 -1.13 3.66 -26.80
N TRP A 166 -1.45 2.80 -25.83
CA TRP A 166 -1.55 1.36 -26.09
C TRP A 166 -3.02 0.90 -26.10
N PRO A 167 -3.32 -0.25 -26.73
CA PRO A 167 -4.69 -0.80 -26.75
C PRO A 167 -5.20 -1.07 -25.34
N LEU A 168 -6.44 -0.69 -25.06
CA LEU A 168 -7.09 -0.93 -23.78
C LEU A 168 -7.87 -2.24 -23.81
N LEU A 169 -7.74 -3.03 -22.75
CA LEU A 169 -8.48 -4.28 -22.54
C LEU A 169 -9.39 -4.14 -21.32
N ALA A 170 -10.67 -4.50 -21.49
CA ALA A 170 -11.64 -4.53 -20.42
C ALA A 170 -12.61 -5.69 -20.60
N ALA A 171 -13.43 -5.97 -19.57
CA ALA A 171 -14.44 -7.03 -19.63
C ALA A 171 -15.57 -6.76 -20.63
N SER A 172 -15.77 -5.50 -21.01
CA SER A 172 -16.72 -5.08 -22.05
C SER A 172 -16.22 -3.79 -22.71
N SER A 173 -16.68 -3.53 -23.93
CA SER A 173 -16.28 -2.31 -24.65
C SER A 173 -16.99 -1.09 -24.06
N TYR A 174 -16.22 -0.15 -23.49
CA TYR A 174 -16.73 1.13 -22.99
C TYR A 174 -15.61 2.17 -22.89
N GLN A 175 -15.95 3.44 -22.74
CA GLN A 175 -15.04 4.52 -22.41
C GLN A 175 -15.07 4.77 -20.89
N TYR A 176 -13.90 4.89 -20.25
CA TYR A 176 -13.81 5.20 -18.81
C TYR A 176 -14.38 6.60 -18.50
N ILE A 177 -14.01 7.59 -19.30
CA ILE A 177 -14.61 8.92 -19.30
C ILE A 177 -15.20 9.14 -20.68
N GLU A 178 -16.53 9.28 -20.76
CA GLU A 178 -17.26 9.45 -22.01
C GLU A 178 -16.74 10.67 -22.81
N GLY A 179 -16.50 10.48 -24.09
CA GLY A 179 -15.97 11.52 -24.98
C GLY A 179 -14.50 11.91 -24.76
N VAL A 180 -13.82 11.35 -23.76
CA VAL A 180 -12.42 11.67 -23.40
C VAL A 180 -11.52 10.47 -23.52
N SER A 181 -11.84 9.37 -22.83
CA SER A 181 -10.99 8.18 -22.81
C SER A 181 -11.09 7.39 -24.12
N GLN A 182 -10.04 6.61 -24.43
CA GLN A 182 -10.11 5.63 -25.50
C GLN A 182 -11.17 4.56 -25.18
N SER A 183 -11.78 3.98 -26.19
CA SER A 183 -12.65 2.81 -26.00
C SER A 183 -11.81 1.57 -25.73
N ALA A 184 -12.10 0.87 -24.65
CA ALA A 184 -11.56 -0.46 -24.37
C ALA A 184 -12.19 -1.50 -25.32
N LYS A 185 -11.49 -2.58 -25.57
CA LYS A 185 -11.94 -3.73 -26.37
C LYS A 185 -12.08 -4.98 -25.50
#